data_6a7c30508eaafc4dc61abee34f2b947b
#
_entry.id   6a7c30508eaafc4dc61abee34f2b947b
#
_cell.length_a   1.000
_cell.length_b   1.000
_cell.length_c   1.000
_cell.angle_alpha   90.00
_cell.angle_beta   90.00
_cell.angle_gamma   90.00
#
_symmetry.space_group_name_H-M   'P 1'
#
loop_
_entity.id
_entity.type
_entity.pdbx_description
1 polymer ?
#
loop_
_entity_poly.entity_id
_entity_poly.type
_entity_poly.pdbx_seq_one_letter_code
_entity_poly.pdbx_strand_id
1 'polypeptide(L)'
;MIEDQKMHSLLEEGVVRSECKRVGIFLSVLGLLVLLLSAFILSPETVGSAVAVDLRVTLEKNAPRVMGILLLLAGYETFVLFRLRQLSRSGVHPGTVFRYFQAAIEVSWVTLLIFLSVESIGPIQTFSGMLPLLYFPAIALSALNLNLRLSVWSGVIAAAGFVLVASLSMPGTLPVEGFPMLTSRHQFALKAIFILLAGVASGFVGGSLRQQLLATLRSRREKDLAVAIFGQHVSPQVAERLLNQPVHSFGEERAVCVMFLDIRDFSVFASEKTAGEVVEFLNLLFSGLILCVNEHKGIVNKFLGDGFMAVFGAPENDEELCTNAVLCAQSLLAEVDRLNKSGTIAPTRIGIGLHTGPAVTGIVGSEERREYTVIGDTVNLAARIEQATKQFRCSLLVSQAVWEALPKETFEGEDLGMVELKGQGKPARLFKLA
;
A
#
# COMPACT_ATOMS: atom_id res chain seq x y z
N MET A 1 -10.74 -19.89 3.47
CA MET A 1 -9.55 -20.74 3.23
C MET A 1 -8.57 -20.12 2.23
N ILE A 2 -8.95 -19.77 1.00
CA ILE A 2 -8.07 -19.08 0.00
C ILE A 2 -7.66 -17.69 0.51
N GLU A 3 -8.58 -16.98 1.15
CA GLU A 3 -8.34 -15.64 1.69
C GLU A 3 -7.40 -15.62 2.90
N ASP A 4 -7.49 -16.61 3.78
CA ASP A 4 -6.57 -16.74 4.91
C ASP A 4 -5.16 -17.07 4.45
N GLN A 5 -5.01 -17.86 3.38
CA GLN A 5 -3.72 -18.14 2.77
C GLN A 5 -3.07 -16.89 2.18
N LYS A 6 -3.84 -16.01 1.53
CA LYS A 6 -3.33 -14.74 0.97
C LYS A 6 -2.92 -13.76 2.08
N MET A 7 -3.69 -13.69 3.18
CA MET A 7 -3.32 -12.88 4.34
C MET A 7 -2.04 -13.41 5.00
N HIS A 8 -1.94 -14.73 5.12
CA HIS A 8 -0.74 -15.37 5.68
C HIS A 8 0.50 -15.11 4.82
N SER A 9 0.39 -15.19 3.48
CA SER A 9 1.50 -14.87 2.57
C SER A 9 1.96 -13.42 2.65
N LEU A 10 1.04 -12.45 2.73
CA LEU A 10 1.36 -11.03 2.90
C LEU A 10 2.05 -10.75 4.24
N LEU A 11 1.60 -11.42 5.31
CA LEU A 11 2.26 -11.32 6.61
C LEU A 11 3.69 -11.87 6.56
N GLU A 12 3.88 -13.05 5.99
CA GLU A 12 5.20 -13.69 5.85
C GLU A 12 6.14 -12.84 4.99
N GLU A 13 5.65 -12.22 3.92
CA GLU A 13 6.44 -11.27 3.12
C GLU A 13 6.85 -10.05 3.95
N GLY A 14 5.93 -9.50 4.75
CA GLY A 14 6.22 -8.41 5.69
C GLY A 14 7.29 -8.79 6.72
N VAL A 15 7.23 -10.01 7.25
CA VAL A 15 8.23 -10.55 8.20
C VAL A 15 9.59 -10.67 7.53
N VAL A 16 9.69 -11.26 6.33
CA VAL A 16 10.97 -11.39 5.59
C VAL A 16 11.56 -10.01 5.29
N ARG A 17 10.74 -9.04 4.91
CA ARG A 17 11.19 -7.64 4.70
C ARG A 17 11.75 -7.02 5.98
N SER A 18 11.12 -7.29 7.13
CA SER A 18 11.59 -6.84 8.44
C SER A 18 12.91 -7.50 8.81
N GLU A 19 13.07 -8.81 8.57
CA GLU A 19 14.33 -9.55 8.77
C GLU A 19 15.46 -8.98 7.89
N CYS A 20 15.21 -8.69 6.63
CA CYS A 20 16.20 -8.04 5.76
C CYS A 20 16.63 -6.67 6.28
N LYS A 21 15.69 -5.86 6.80
CA LYS A 21 16.00 -4.57 7.41
C LYS A 21 16.86 -4.75 8.68
N ARG A 22 16.51 -5.72 9.52
CA ARG A 22 17.25 -6.05 10.74
C ARG A 22 18.72 -6.38 10.43
N VAL A 23 18.96 -7.30 9.51
CA VAL A 23 20.30 -7.69 9.07
C VAL A 23 21.05 -6.49 8.47
N GLY A 24 20.38 -5.64 7.70
CA GLY A 24 20.95 -4.40 7.15
C GLY A 24 21.38 -3.41 8.24
N ILE A 25 20.55 -3.21 9.27
CA ILE A 25 20.88 -2.35 10.42
C ILE A 25 22.07 -2.95 11.18
N PHE A 26 22.06 -4.26 11.43
CA PHE A 26 23.16 -4.94 12.12
C PHE A 26 24.49 -4.78 11.37
N LEU A 27 24.49 -4.95 10.04
CA LEU A 27 25.67 -4.71 9.19
C LEU A 27 26.15 -3.26 9.26
N SER A 28 25.23 -2.30 9.31
CA SER A 28 25.58 -0.86 9.44
C SER A 28 26.24 -0.55 10.78
N VAL A 29 25.70 -1.11 11.86
CA VAL A 29 26.28 -0.99 13.21
C VAL A 29 27.67 -1.65 13.26
N LEU A 30 27.81 -2.83 12.66
CA LEU A 30 29.07 -3.54 12.59
C LEU A 30 30.13 -2.73 11.79
N GLY A 31 29.74 -2.17 10.65
CA GLY A 31 30.61 -1.30 9.85
C GLY A 31 31.07 -0.05 10.63
N LEU A 32 30.15 0.55 11.41
CA LEU A 32 30.49 1.67 12.29
C LEU A 32 31.49 1.27 13.37
N LEU A 33 31.31 0.09 13.99
CA LEU A 33 32.26 -0.42 15.00
C LEU A 33 33.64 -0.66 14.39
N VAL A 34 33.72 -1.23 13.19
CA VAL A 34 34.98 -1.43 12.45
C VAL A 34 35.65 -0.07 12.18
N LEU A 35 34.90 0.92 11.72
CA LEU A 35 35.42 2.26 11.45
C LEU A 35 35.94 2.94 12.73
N LEU A 36 35.17 2.87 13.82
CA LEU A 36 35.57 3.45 15.12
C LEU A 36 36.82 2.80 15.67
N LEU A 37 36.92 1.48 15.58
CA LEU A 37 38.12 0.72 16.02
C LEU A 37 39.33 1.09 15.16
N SER A 38 39.17 1.17 13.84
CA SER A 38 40.21 1.57 12.92
C SER A 38 40.69 3.00 13.17
N ALA A 39 39.75 3.94 13.37
CA ALA A 39 40.05 5.34 13.69
C ALA A 39 40.81 5.48 15.03
N PHE A 40 40.41 4.66 16.03
CA PHE A 40 41.10 4.65 17.32
C PHE A 40 42.54 4.13 17.21
N ILE A 41 42.80 3.09 16.44
CA ILE A 41 44.12 2.53 16.20
C ILE A 41 45.03 3.53 15.43
N LEU A 42 44.45 4.25 14.45
CA LEU A 42 45.17 5.18 13.59
C LEU A 42 45.33 6.57 14.20
N SER A 43 44.64 6.89 15.31
CA SER A 43 44.73 8.22 15.95
C SER A 43 46.09 8.39 16.63
N PRO A 44 46.90 9.43 16.29
CA PRO A 44 48.12 9.74 17.01
C PRO A 44 47.78 10.31 18.39
N GLU A 45 48.54 9.88 19.36
CA GLU A 45 48.73 10.34 20.76
C GLU A 45 47.91 11.55 21.21
N THR A 46 46.79 11.35 21.91
CA THR A 46 46.10 12.43 22.63
C THR A 46 45.62 12.03 24.05
N VAL A 47 46.03 10.87 24.55
CA VAL A 47 45.60 10.43 25.89
C VAL A 47 46.76 10.32 26.85
N GLY A 48 46.98 11.39 27.60
CA GLY A 48 48.12 11.57 28.49
C GLY A 48 48.04 10.89 29.85
N SER A 49 47.32 9.78 30.04
CA SER A 49 47.34 9.02 31.29
C SER A 49 47.97 7.63 31.09
N ALA A 50 48.73 7.16 32.07
CA ALA A 50 49.37 5.85 32.04
C ALA A 50 48.38 4.67 31.78
N VAL A 51 47.13 4.82 32.28
CA VAL A 51 46.04 3.84 32.06
C VAL A 51 45.59 3.81 30.61
N ALA A 52 45.61 4.96 29.92
CA ALA A 52 45.21 5.02 28.52
C ALA A 52 46.29 4.43 27.58
N VAL A 53 47.57 4.56 27.96
CA VAL A 53 48.69 3.99 27.22
C VAL A 53 48.65 2.47 27.30
N ASP A 54 48.40 1.89 28.49
CA ASP A 54 48.30 0.44 28.69
C ASP A 54 47.10 -0.16 27.97
N LEU A 55 45.96 0.48 28.03
CA LEU A 55 44.76 0.12 27.28
C LEU A 55 45.01 0.14 25.77
N ARG A 56 45.73 1.16 25.26
CA ARG A 56 46.06 1.29 23.83
C ARG A 56 46.96 0.16 23.37
N VAL A 57 48.05 -0.11 24.08
CA VAL A 57 48.97 -1.24 23.75
C VAL A 57 48.24 -2.58 23.72
N THR A 58 47.33 -2.79 24.67
CA THR A 58 46.51 -3.99 24.73
C THR A 58 45.55 -4.10 23.57
N LEU A 59 44.89 -2.97 23.20
CA LEU A 59 44.00 -2.94 22.07
C LEU A 59 44.72 -3.11 20.72
N GLU A 60 45.86 -2.44 20.51
CA GLU A 60 46.71 -2.60 19.31
C GLU A 60 47.16 -4.08 19.11
N LYS A 61 47.55 -4.74 20.18
CA LYS A 61 47.95 -6.16 20.13
C LYS A 61 46.81 -7.09 19.74
N ASN A 62 45.58 -6.78 20.17
CA ASN A 62 44.41 -7.64 19.93
C ASN A 62 43.55 -7.15 18.76
N ALA A 63 43.78 -5.96 18.22
CA ALA A 63 43.06 -5.39 17.10
C ALA A 63 42.92 -6.31 15.90
N PRO A 64 43.99 -7.04 15.44
CA PRO A 64 43.85 -7.93 14.30
C PRO A 64 42.88 -9.10 14.58
N ARG A 65 42.84 -9.62 15.82
CA ARG A 65 41.90 -10.69 16.21
C ARG A 65 40.48 -10.20 16.25
N VAL A 66 40.23 -9.06 16.89
CA VAL A 66 38.88 -8.42 16.97
C VAL A 66 38.39 -8.05 15.58
N MET A 67 39.26 -7.43 14.77
CA MET A 67 38.94 -7.06 13.38
C MET A 67 38.60 -8.29 12.54
N GLY A 68 39.36 -9.38 12.66
CA GLY A 68 39.08 -10.64 11.95
C GLY A 68 37.69 -11.18 12.29
N ILE A 69 37.31 -11.16 13.58
CA ILE A 69 35.98 -11.60 14.03
C ILE A 69 34.89 -10.71 13.46
N LEU A 70 35.04 -9.39 13.52
CA LEU A 70 34.06 -8.45 13.00
C LEU A 70 33.88 -8.63 11.49
N LEU A 71 34.97 -8.88 10.74
CA LEU A 71 34.90 -9.14 9.29
C LEU A 71 34.23 -10.49 8.98
N LEU A 72 34.50 -11.54 9.75
CA LEU A 72 33.82 -12.84 9.62
C LEU A 72 32.32 -12.71 9.89
N LEU A 73 31.94 -11.96 10.90
CA LEU A 73 30.55 -11.68 11.22
C LEU A 73 29.88 -10.88 10.09
N ALA A 74 30.56 -9.86 9.56
CA ALA A 74 30.05 -9.08 8.44
C ALA A 74 29.85 -9.96 7.18
N GLY A 75 30.78 -10.86 6.91
CA GLY A 75 30.67 -11.84 5.82
C GLY A 75 29.47 -12.79 6.01
N TYR A 76 29.29 -13.31 7.23
CA TYR A 76 28.15 -14.14 7.57
C TYR A 76 26.82 -13.39 7.39
N GLU A 77 26.68 -12.20 7.95
CA GLU A 77 25.45 -11.40 7.84
C GLU A 77 25.16 -10.98 6.38
N THR A 78 26.20 -10.71 5.61
CA THR A 78 26.04 -10.42 4.18
C THR A 78 25.50 -11.65 3.43
N PHE A 79 26.01 -12.84 3.76
CA PHE A 79 25.50 -14.10 3.22
C PHE A 79 24.05 -14.35 3.62
N VAL A 80 23.69 -14.12 4.89
CA VAL A 80 22.31 -14.22 5.37
C VAL A 80 21.39 -13.25 4.63
N LEU A 81 21.80 -12.00 4.47
CA LEU A 81 21.04 -10.99 3.73
C LEU A 81 20.82 -11.40 2.27
N PHE A 82 21.84 -11.92 1.62
CA PHE A 82 21.75 -12.45 0.26
C PHE A 82 20.73 -13.61 0.18
N ARG A 83 20.81 -14.56 1.08
CA ARG A 83 19.89 -15.72 1.16
C ARG A 83 18.45 -15.28 1.42
N LEU A 84 18.22 -14.35 2.36
CA LEU A 84 16.88 -13.80 2.64
C LEU A 84 16.30 -13.09 1.42
N ARG A 85 17.09 -12.31 0.70
CA ARG A 85 16.66 -11.65 -0.56
C ARG A 85 16.35 -12.65 -1.67
N GLN A 86 17.15 -13.72 -1.79
CA GLN A 86 16.89 -14.78 -2.76
C GLN A 86 15.58 -15.52 -2.44
N LEU A 87 15.37 -15.92 -1.18
CA LEU A 87 14.14 -16.56 -0.72
C LEU A 87 12.92 -15.66 -0.93
N SER A 88 13.02 -14.36 -0.61
CA SER A 88 11.95 -13.39 -0.86
C SER A 88 11.55 -13.28 -2.33
N ARG A 89 12.52 -13.36 -3.26
CA ARG A 89 12.24 -13.32 -4.71
C ARG A 89 11.60 -14.61 -5.23
N SER A 90 11.90 -15.74 -4.62
CA SER A 90 11.32 -17.04 -5.00
C SER A 90 9.99 -17.36 -4.29
N GLY A 91 9.47 -16.44 -3.45
CA GLY A 91 8.23 -16.66 -2.70
C GLY A 91 8.34 -17.73 -1.62
N VAL A 92 9.56 -18.18 -1.28
CA VAL A 92 9.81 -19.19 -0.25
C VAL A 92 10.21 -18.50 1.05
N HIS A 93 9.59 -18.90 2.16
CA HIS A 93 9.88 -18.32 3.47
C HIS A 93 10.94 -19.12 4.21
N PRO A 94 11.86 -18.45 4.97
CA PRO A 94 12.85 -19.13 5.78
C PRO A 94 12.16 -19.97 6.85
N GLY A 95 12.59 -21.23 6.99
CA GLY A 95 12.04 -22.15 7.98
C GLY A 95 12.26 -21.67 9.41
N THR A 96 11.39 -22.08 10.32
CA THR A 96 11.46 -21.72 11.74
C THR A 96 12.83 -22.07 12.36
N VAL A 97 13.37 -23.24 12.05
CA VAL A 97 14.68 -23.69 12.56
C VAL A 97 15.79 -22.74 12.14
N PHE A 98 15.80 -22.31 10.88
CA PHE A 98 16.79 -21.33 10.38
C PHE A 98 16.75 -20.03 11.17
N ARG A 99 15.57 -19.50 11.47
CA ARG A 99 15.40 -18.26 12.25
C ARG A 99 15.96 -18.38 13.67
N TYR A 100 15.68 -19.51 14.37
CA TYR A 100 16.21 -19.75 15.70
C TYR A 100 17.73 -19.91 15.70
N PHE A 101 18.28 -20.62 14.72
CA PHE A 101 19.71 -20.81 14.55
C PHE A 101 20.43 -19.49 14.26
N GLN A 102 19.89 -18.68 13.36
CA GLN A 102 20.43 -17.35 13.05
C GLN A 102 20.44 -16.45 14.28
N ALA A 103 19.31 -16.36 15.00
CA ALA A 103 19.21 -15.56 16.21
C ALA A 103 20.21 -15.99 17.29
N ALA A 104 20.46 -17.30 17.43
CA ALA A 104 21.47 -17.82 18.33
C ALA A 104 22.89 -17.41 17.92
N ILE A 105 23.24 -17.50 16.64
CA ILE A 105 24.54 -17.06 16.11
C ILE A 105 24.76 -15.57 16.39
N GLU A 106 23.80 -14.73 16.03
CA GLU A 106 23.89 -13.28 16.18
C GLU A 106 24.18 -12.83 17.62
N VAL A 107 23.64 -13.52 18.60
CA VAL A 107 23.91 -13.23 20.01
C VAL A 107 25.19 -13.86 20.51
N SER A 108 25.56 -15.05 19.99
CA SER A 108 26.77 -15.79 20.39
C SER A 108 28.06 -15.07 19.98
N TRP A 109 28.02 -14.19 18.95
CA TRP A 109 29.17 -13.35 18.62
C TRP A 109 29.57 -12.41 19.74
N VAL A 110 28.61 -11.85 20.48
CA VAL A 110 28.91 -11.03 21.68
C VAL A 110 29.59 -11.88 22.74
N THR A 111 29.11 -13.11 22.93
CA THR A 111 29.73 -14.09 23.87
C THR A 111 31.17 -14.38 23.48
N LEU A 112 31.42 -14.59 22.18
CA LEU A 112 32.77 -14.86 21.67
C LEU A 112 33.70 -13.65 21.87
N LEU A 113 33.21 -12.42 21.60
CA LEU A 113 33.97 -11.20 21.84
C LEU A 113 34.32 -11.02 23.31
N ILE A 114 33.43 -11.31 24.24
CA ILE A 114 33.67 -11.26 25.68
C ILE A 114 34.72 -12.31 26.05
N PHE A 115 34.58 -13.56 25.58
CA PHE A 115 35.53 -14.64 25.88
C PHE A 115 36.95 -14.28 25.44
N LEU A 116 37.13 -13.80 24.22
CA LEU A 116 38.47 -13.40 23.74
C LEU A 116 39.04 -12.16 24.45
N SER A 117 38.16 -11.27 24.90
CA SER A 117 38.57 -10.10 25.67
C SER A 117 39.06 -10.46 27.08
N VAL A 118 38.55 -11.54 27.66
CA VAL A 118 39.04 -12.02 28.97
C VAL A 118 40.52 -12.40 28.92
N GLU A 119 40.98 -13.08 27.85
CA GLU A 119 42.40 -13.42 27.69
C GLU A 119 43.28 -12.19 27.48
N SER A 120 42.74 -11.12 26.94
CA SER A 120 43.50 -9.95 26.51
C SER A 120 43.58 -8.81 27.55
N ILE A 121 42.46 -8.54 28.21
CA ILE A 121 42.28 -7.41 29.11
C ILE A 121 42.14 -7.87 30.56
N GLY A 122 41.93 -9.15 30.75
CA GLY A 122 41.62 -9.75 32.05
C GLY A 122 40.14 -9.79 32.38
N PRO A 123 39.73 -10.74 33.26
CA PRO A 123 38.31 -11.02 33.50
C PRO A 123 37.60 -9.82 34.21
N ILE A 124 38.22 -9.19 35.18
CA ILE A 124 37.61 -8.09 35.95
C ILE A 124 37.24 -6.93 35.01
N GLN A 125 38.18 -6.48 34.20
CA GLN A 125 37.98 -5.33 33.29
C GLN A 125 36.98 -5.66 32.21
N THR A 126 36.99 -6.91 31.67
CA THR A 126 36.05 -7.34 30.66
C THR A 126 34.61 -7.35 31.18
N PHE A 127 34.36 -7.92 32.35
CA PHE A 127 33.01 -8.02 32.90
C PHE A 127 32.49 -6.74 33.55
N SER A 128 33.39 -5.85 34.03
CA SER A 128 33.02 -4.53 34.56
C SER A 128 32.84 -3.48 33.46
N GLY A 129 33.45 -3.68 32.30
CA GLY A 129 33.47 -2.74 31.20
C GLY A 129 32.16 -2.74 30.37
N MET A 130 32.27 -2.10 29.21
CA MET A 130 31.13 -1.90 28.31
C MET A 130 30.78 -3.13 27.45
N LEU A 131 31.66 -4.14 27.33
CA LEU A 131 31.44 -5.28 26.43
C LEU A 131 30.14 -6.06 26.68
N PRO A 132 29.75 -6.34 27.94
CA PRO A 132 28.47 -7.00 28.21
C PRO A 132 27.25 -6.18 27.78
N LEU A 133 27.38 -4.87 27.64
CA LEU A 133 26.28 -4.00 27.16
C LEU A 133 25.94 -4.28 25.69
N LEU A 134 26.86 -4.86 24.90
CA LEU A 134 26.63 -5.21 23.50
C LEU A 134 25.51 -6.27 23.32
N TYR A 135 25.16 -7.02 24.36
CA TYR A 135 24.00 -7.89 24.32
C TYR A 135 22.69 -7.13 24.12
N PHE A 136 22.53 -5.93 24.72
CA PHE A 136 21.29 -5.19 24.65
C PHE A 136 20.92 -4.76 23.22
N PRO A 137 21.77 -4.10 22.42
CA PRO A 137 21.44 -3.80 21.03
C PRO A 137 21.25 -5.05 20.18
N ALA A 138 22.03 -6.13 20.39
CA ALA A 138 21.84 -7.39 19.67
C ALA A 138 20.47 -8.01 19.95
N ILE A 139 20.04 -8.03 21.21
CA ILE A 139 18.72 -8.51 21.63
C ILE A 139 17.61 -7.57 21.15
N ALA A 140 17.80 -6.23 21.24
CA ALA A 140 16.81 -5.24 20.81
C ALA A 140 16.48 -5.41 19.32
N LEU A 141 17.47 -5.70 18.47
CA LEU A 141 17.25 -5.97 17.05
C LEU A 141 16.38 -7.21 16.81
N SER A 142 16.34 -8.16 17.76
CA SER A 142 15.48 -9.34 17.65
C SER A 142 13.98 -8.99 17.67
N ALA A 143 13.57 -7.81 18.16
CA ALA A 143 12.18 -7.33 18.09
C ALA A 143 11.67 -7.23 16.64
N LEU A 144 12.58 -6.95 15.68
CA LEU A 144 12.25 -6.86 14.26
C LEU A 144 11.91 -8.21 13.63
N ASN A 145 12.14 -9.33 14.33
CA ASN A 145 11.64 -10.64 13.92
C ASN A 145 10.11 -10.78 14.10
N LEU A 146 9.48 -9.83 14.77
CA LEU A 146 8.04 -9.80 15.03
C LEU A 146 7.53 -11.07 15.71
N ASN A 147 8.38 -11.73 16.52
CA ASN A 147 8.09 -12.99 17.17
C ASN A 147 8.61 -12.99 18.61
N LEU A 148 7.68 -13.02 19.58
CA LEU A 148 8.00 -13.04 21.01
C LEU A 148 8.94 -14.18 21.38
N ARG A 149 8.66 -15.42 20.90
CA ARG A 149 9.43 -16.61 21.25
C ARG A 149 10.89 -16.51 20.78
N LEU A 150 11.11 -15.94 19.61
CA LEU A 150 12.45 -15.79 19.03
C LEU A 150 13.29 -14.77 19.80
N SER A 151 12.69 -13.66 20.22
CA SER A 151 13.38 -12.65 21.05
C SER A 151 13.72 -13.16 22.46
N VAL A 152 12.80 -13.90 23.06
CA VAL A 152 13.06 -14.58 24.35
C VAL A 152 14.19 -15.61 24.21
N TRP A 153 14.20 -16.38 23.13
CA TRP A 153 15.26 -17.32 22.79
C TRP A 153 16.63 -16.64 22.69
N SER A 154 16.70 -15.49 21.99
CA SER A 154 17.93 -14.67 21.92
C SER A 154 18.40 -14.25 23.31
N GLY A 155 17.48 -13.82 24.17
CA GLY A 155 17.80 -13.44 25.56
C GLY A 155 18.32 -14.61 26.39
N VAL A 156 17.72 -15.80 26.24
CA VAL A 156 18.17 -17.03 26.93
C VAL A 156 19.59 -17.43 26.50
N ILE A 157 19.86 -17.45 25.19
CA ILE A 157 21.20 -17.78 24.66
C ILE A 157 22.23 -16.75 25.13
N ALA A 158 21.89 -15.46 25.11
CA ALA A 158 22.75 -14.40 25.61
C ALA A 158 23.11 -14.55 27.09
N ALA A 159 22.10 -14.77 27.93
CA ALA A 159 22.29 -14.96 29.38
C ALA A 159 23.08 -16.22 29.69
N ALA A 160 22.80 -17.34 29.01
CA ALA A 160 23.52 -18.56 29.15
C ALA A 160 25.02 -18.43 28.73
N GLY A 161 25.24 -17.77 27.57
CA GLY A 161 26.62 -17.51 27.09
C GLY A 161 27.40 -16.61 28.04
N PHE A 162 26.74 -15.54 28.54
CA PHE A 162 27.35 -14.66 29.55
C PHE A 162 27.73 -15.40 30.83
N VAL A 163 26.83 -16.22 31.40
CA VAL A 163 27.07 -17.02 32.60
C VAL A 163 28.16 -18.03 32.36
N LEU A 164 28.17 -18.72 31.21
CA LEU A 164 29.18 -19.71 30.84
C LEU A 164 30.58 -19.08 30.85
N VAL A 165 30.77 -17.97 30.13
CA VAL A 165 32.08 -17.29 30.07
C VAL A 165 32.50 -16.77 31.44
N ALA A 166 31.58 -16.19 32.21
CA ALA A 166 31.87 -15.74 33.57
C ALA A 166 32.31 -16.87 34.49
N SER A 167 31.65 -18.03 34.39
CA SER A 167 31.99 -19.23 35.20
C SER A 167 33.33 -19.82 34.85
N LEU A 168 33.69 -19.84 33.55
CA LEU A 168 34.98 -20.37 33.08
C LEU A 168 36.15 -19.43 33.41
N SER A 169 35.91 -18.14 33.41
CA SER A 169 36.96 -17.13 33.55
C SER A 169 37.23 -16.72 35.00
N MET A 170 36.31 -17.01 35.92
CA MET A 170 36.43 -16.69 37.34
C MET A 170 36.16 -17.93 38.24
N PRO A 171 36.95 -18.97 38.14
CA PRO A 171 36.82 -20.13 39.01
C PRO A 171 37.30 -19.77 40.42
N GLY A 172 36.37 -19.67 41.37
CA GLY A 172 36.69 -19.45 42.78
C GLY A 172 36.98 -18.01 43.12
N THR A 173 35.96 -17.17 43.13
CA THR A 173 36.05 -15.74 43.45
C THR A 173 36.54 -15.49 44.86
N LEU A 174 37.85 -15.22 45.04
CA LEU A 174 38.33 -14.45 46.16
C LEU A 174 37.93 -12.97 45.92
N PRO A 175 37.34 -12.28 46.92
CA PRO A 175 37.08 -10.85 46.79
C PRO A 175 38.42 -10.15 46.54
N VAL A 176 38.49 -9.41 45.44
CA VAL A 176 39.65 -8.56 45.18
C VAL A 176 39.62 -7.45 46.23
N GLU A 177 40.69 -7.35 47.05
CA GLU A 177 40.82 -6.27 48.03
C GLU A 177 40.65 -4.91 47.36
N GLY A 178 39.66 -4.15 47.80
CA GLY A 178 39.29 -2.85 47.26
C GLY A 178 37.99 -2.77 46.40
N PHE A 179 37.54 -3.86 45.78
CA PHE A 179 36.31 -3.87 44.97
C PHE A 179 35.48 -5.16 45.12
N PRO A 180 35.01 -5.52 46.32
CA PRO A 180 34.29 -6.77 46.56
C PRO A 180 32.96 -6.87 45.81
N MET A 181 32.34 -5.74 45.48
CA MET A 181 31.07 -5.72 44.70
C MET A 181 31.27 -6.13 43.22
N LEU A 182 32.39 -5.79 42.59
CA LEU A 182 32.60 -6.00 41.15
C LEU A 182 32.90 -7.47 40.79
N THR A 183 33.25 -8.29 41.76
CA THR A 183 33.65 -9.71 41.59
C THR A 183 32.65 -10.68 42.20
N SER A 184 31.55 -10.21 42.76
CA SER A 184 30.56 -11.06 43.41
C SER A 184 29.73 -11.90 42.41
N ARG A 185 29.48 -13.18 42.74
CA ARG A 185 28.58 -14.06 41.94
C ARG A 185 27.19 -13.45 41.76
N HIS A 186 26.72 -12.69 42.75
CA HIS A 186 25.42 -12.00 42.69
C HIS A 186 25.32 -10.95 41.54
N GLN A 187 26.43 -10.27 41.25
CA GLN A 187 26.47 -9.25 40.18
C GLN A 187 26.39 -9.89 38.80
N PHE A 188 27.06 -11.06 38.60
CA PHE A 188 26.92 -11.80 37.34
C PHE A 188 25.51 -12.36 37.15
N ALA A 189 24.94 -12.92 38.24
CA ALA A 189 23.56 -13.39 38.19
C ALA A 189 22.59 -12.22 37.87
N LEU A 190 22.77 -11.05 38.48
CA LEU A 190 21.95 -9.87 38.21
C LEU A 190 22.08 -9.39 36.75
N LYS A 191 23.30 -9.33 36.19
CA LYS A 191 23.54 -9.00 34.78
C LYS A 191 22.87 -10.00 33.83
N ALA A 192 22.98 -11.31 34.13
CA ALA A 192 22.30 -12.34 33.34
C ALA A 192 20.77 -12.20 33.36
N ILE A 193 20.20 -11.83 34.52
CA ILE A 193 18.76 -11.54 34.65
C ILE A 193 18.38 -10.33 33.79
N PHE A 194 19.15 -9.24 33.80
CA PHE A 194 18.88 -8.08 32.96
C PHE A 194 18.95 -8.40 31.46
N ILE A 195 19.91 -9.23 31.03
CA ILE A 195 20.02 -9.71 29.65
C ILE A 195 18.77 -10.51 29.26
N LEU A 196 18.32 -11.42 30.15
CA LEU A 196 17.09 -12.20 29.91
C LEU A 196 15.87 -11.30 29.84
N LEU A 197 15.73 -10.35 30.78
CA LEU A 197 14.62 -9.38 30.76
C LEU A 197 14.62 -8.53 29.51
N ALA A 198 15.78 -8.15 28.98
CA ALA A 198 15.87 -7.45 27.70
C ALA A 198 15.30 -8.31 26.54
N GLY A 199 15.56 -9.61 26.55
CA GLY A 199 14.97 -10.54 25.57
C GLY A 199 13.44 -10.60 25.66
N VAL A 200 12.90 -10.65 26.88
CA VAL A 200 11.47 -10.64 27.13
C VAL A 200 10.85 -9.31 26.68
N ALA A 201 11.43 -8.18 27.10
CA ALA A 201 10.95 -6.85 26.71
C ALA A 201 10.99 -6.66 25.20
N SER A 202 12.09 -7.04 24.52
CA SER A 202 12.22 -7.01 23.08
C SER A 202 11.15 -7.86 22.40
N GLY A 203 10.83 -9.02 22.97
CA GLY A 203 9.77 -9.88 22.48
C GLY A 203 8.37 -9.27 22.58
N PHE A 204 8.06 -8.59 23.66
CA PHE A 204 6.79 -7.84 23.78
C PHE A 204 6.68 -6.71 22.76
N VAL A 205 7.76 -5.96 22.54
CA VAL A 205 7.81 -4.92 21.51
C VAL A 205 7.57 -5.53 20.12
N GLY A 206 8.27 -6.62 19.78
CA GLY A 206 8.07 -7.32 18.51
C GLY A 206 6.65 -7.85 18.33
N GLY A 207 6.06 -8.39 19.39
CA GLY A 207 4.66 -8.84 19.43
C GLY A 207 3.66 -7.70 19.17
N SER A 208 3.86 -6.56 19.84
CA SER A 208 3.04 -5.37 19.65
C SER A 208 3.13 -4.82 18.23
N LEU A 209 4.34 -4.71 17.68
CA LEU A 209 4.55 -4.30 16.27
C LEU A 209 3.85 -5.23 15.29
N ARG A 210 3.90 -6.54 15.54
CA ARG A 210 3.17 -7.53 14.72
C ARG A 210 1.65 -7.31 14.77
N GLN A 211 1.09 -7.07 15.96
CA GLN A 211 -0.34 -6.80 16.11
C GLN A 211 -0.77 -5.52 15.39
N GLN A 212 0.01 -4.44 15.49
CA GLN A 212 -0.24 -3.19 14.78
C GLN A 212 -0.17 -3.38 13.26
N LEU A 213 0.82 -4.12 12.77
CA LEU A 213 0.93 -4.44 11.34
C LEU A 213 -0.29 -5.21 10.84
N LEU A 214 -0.71 -6.24 11.57
CA LEU A 214 -1.91 -7.02 11.24
C LEU A 214 -3.19 -6.18 11.25
N ALA A 215 -3.36 -5.31 12.24
CA ALA A 215 -4.50 -4.41 12.33
C ALA A 215 -4.54 -3.44 11.14
N THR A 216 -3.40 -2.88 10.77
CA THR A 216 -3.29 -1.97 9.60
C THR A 216 -3.62 -2.69 8.29
N LEU A 217 -3.09 -3.92 8.09
CA LEU A 217 -3.39 -4.71 6.88
C LEU A 217 -4.87 -5.09 6.79
N ARG A 218 -5.50 -5.45 7.92
CA ARG A 218 -6.94 -5.76 7.98
C ARG A 218 -7.78 -4.54 7.63
N SER A 219 -7.51 -3.40 8.26
CA SER A 219 -8.24 -2.16 8.00
C SER A 219 -8.13 -1.69 6.55
N ARG A 220 -6.94 -1.78 5.94
CA ARG A 220 -6.77 -1.50 4.50
C ARG A 220 -7.62 -2.43 3.64
N ARG A 221 -7.58 -3.72 3.94
CA ARG A 221 -8.34 -4.72 3.19
C ARG A 221 -9.85 -4.53 3.32
N GLU A 222 -10.35 -4.24 4.51
CA GLU A 222 -11.76 -3.93 4.74
C GLU A 222 -12.19 -2.71 3.93
N LYS A 223 -11.33 -1.68 3.87
CA LYS A 223 -11.54 -0.51 3.02
C LYS A 223 -11.58 -0.88 1.54
N ASP A 224 -10.59 -1.64 1.05
CA ASP A 224 -10.51 -2.07 -0.35
C ASP A 224 -11.72 -2.94 -0.75
N LEU A 225 -12.16 -3.83 0.14
CA LEU A 225 -13.34 -4.66 -0.07
C LEU A 225 -14.61 -3.81 -0.10
N ALA A 226 -14.76 -2.86 0.81
CA ALA A 226 -15.88 -1.93 0.81
C ALA A 226 -15.93 -1.13 -0.49
N VAL A 227 -14.79 -0.57 -0.95
CA VAL A 227 -14.69 0.13 -2.25
C VAL A 227 -15.07 -0.80 -3.41
N ALA A 228 -14.61 -2.05 -3.41
CA ALA A 228 -14.92 -3.01 -4.48
C ALA A 228 -16.42 -3.39 -4.52
N ILE A 229 -17.06 -3.58 -3.34
CA ILE A 229 -18.49 -3.88 -3.26
C ILE A 229 -19.32 -2.65 -3.67
N PHE A 230 -18.99 -1.47 -3.16
CA PHE A 230 -19.65 -0.23 -3.55
C PHE A 230 -19.40 0.10 -5.02
N GLY A 231 -18.21 -0.17 -5.55
CA GLY A 231 -17.84 0.07 -6.94
C GLY A 231 -18.62 -0.79 -7.97
N GLN A 232 -19.31 -1.86 -7.53
CA GLN A 232 -20.24 -2.61 -8.40
C GLN A 232 -21.60 -1.89 -8.57
N HIS A 233 -21.95 -0.99 -7.65
CA HIS A 233 -23.22 -0.27 -7.65
C HIS A 233 -23.06 1.24 -7.87
N VAL A 234 -21.85 1.76 -7.72
CA VAL A 234 -21.50 3.18 -7.86
C VAL A 234 -20.11 3.26 -8.50
N SER A 235 -19.87 4.26 -9.37
CA SER A 235 -18.52 4.40 -9.96
C SER A 235 -17.43 4.50 -8.87
N PRO A 236 -16.21 3.99 -9.11
CA PRO A 236 -15.12 4.02 -8.13
C PRO A 236 -14.84 5.42 -7.58
N GLN A 237 -14.93 6.46 -8.42
CA GLN A 237 -14.71 7.85 -8.05
C GLN A 237 -15.77 8.34 -7.04
N VAL A 238 -17.04 7.97 -7.24
CA VAL A 238 -18.12 8.29 -6.30
C VAL A 238 -17.96 7.50 -5.00
N ALA A 239 -17.57 6.20 -5.07
CA ALA A 239 -17.33 5.38 -3.89
C ALA A 239 -16.19 5.95 -3.03
N GLU A 240 -15.10 6.40 -3.64
CA GLU A 240 -13.95 7.00 -2.95
C GLU A 240 -14.34 8.32 -2.27
N ARG A 241 -15.13 9.16 -2.95
CA ARG A 241 -15.64 10.40 -2.36
C ARG A 241 -16.56 10.17 -1.17
N LEU A 242 -17.45 9.16 -1.25
CA LEU A 242 -18.34 8.78 -0.16
C LEU A 242 -17.60 8.27 1.08
N LEU A 243 -16.47 7.60 0.89
CA LEU A 243 -15.65 7.07 1.99
C LEU A 243 -14.77 8.14 2.65
N ASN A 244 -14.41 9.21 1.91
CA ASN A 244 -13.48 10.23 2.37
C ASN A 244 -14.16 11.51 2.89
N GLN A 245 -15.45 11.73 2.63
CA GLN A 245 -16.18 12.91 3.09
C GLN A 245 -17.25 12.55 4.14
N PRO A 246 -17.47 13.41 5.16
CA PRO A 246 -18.57 13.22 6.11
C PRO A 246 -19.91 13.27 5.37
N VAL A 247 -20.85 12.42 5.80
CA VAL A 247 -22.16 12.14 5.21
C VAL A 247 -23.10 13.35 5.11
N HIS A 248 -22.66 14.55 5.48
CA HIS A 248 -23.45 15.77 5.56
C HIS A 248 -23.25 16.75 4.38
N SER A 249 -22.67 16.32 3.26
CA SER A 249 -22.61 17.20 2.08
C SER A 249 -23.99 17.29 1.45
N PHE A 250 -24.67 18.39 1.72
CA PHE A 250 -25.80 18.87 0.93
C PHE A 250 -25.38 18.93 -0.54
N GLY A 251 -26.35 18.76 -1.48
CA GLY A 251 -26.07 18.84 -2.92
C GLY A 251 -25.30 20.10 -3.28
N GLU A 252 -24.32 19.94 -4.13
CA GLU A 252 -23.44 21.02 -4.64
C GLU A 252 -23.89 21.39 -6.03
N GLU A 253 -24.13 22.66 -6.27
CA GLU A 253 -24.40 23.15 -7.64
C GLU A 253 -23.11 23.22 -8.43
N ARG A 254 -23.07 22.53 -9.58
CA ARG A 254 -21.90 22.44 -10.45
C ARG A 254 -22.28 22.56 -11.91
N ALA A 255 -21.35 23.02 -12.71
CA ALA A 255 -21.44 22.87 -14.15
C ALA A 255 -21.14 21.40 -14.51
N VAL A 256 -22.08 20.77 -15.19
CA VAL A 256 -21.95 19.39 -15.66
C VAL A 256 -22.32 19.27 -17.13
N CYS A 257 -21.75 18.30 -17.84
CA CYS A 257 -22.29 17.83 -19.11
C CYS A 257 -22.96 16.48 -18.89
N VAL A 258 -24.22 16.37 -19.25
CA VAL A 258 -25.05 15.20 -19.10
C VAL A 258 -25.22 14.54 -20.46
N MET A 259 -24.95 13.24 -20.51
CA MET A 259 -25.14 12.37 -21.66
C MET A 259 -26.27 11.38 -21.38
N PHE A 260 -27.22 11.29 -22.27
CA PHE A 260 -28.13 10.14 -22.36
C PHE A 260 -27.82 9.33 -23.59
N LEU A 261 -27.81 8.01 -23.40
CA LEU A 261 -27.63 7.04 -24.46
C LEU A 261 -28.79 6.03 -24.42
N ASP A 262 -29.34 5.69 -25.57
CA ASP A 262 -30.44 4.76 -25.73
C ASP A 262 -30.19 3.82 -26.94
N ILE A 263 -30.56 2.54 -26.82
CA ILE A 263 -30.43 1.55 -27.90
C ILE A 263 -31.65 1.66 -28.81
N ARG A 264 -31.43 1.74 -30.12
CA ARG A 264 -32.49 1.83 -31.09
C ARG A 264 -33.20 0.51 -31.28
N ASP A 265 -34.53 0.57 -31.33
CA ASP A 265 -35.43 -0.56 -31.60
C ASP A 265 -35.25 -1.74 -30.58
N PHE A 266 -34.72 -1.44 -29.38
CA PHE A 266 -34.45 -2.45 -28.36
C PHE A 266 -35.69 -3.24 -27.93
N SER A 267 -36.87 -2.59 -27.84
CA SER A 267 -38.10 -3.26 -27.44
C SER A 267 -38.50 -4.38 -28.45
N VAL A 268 -38.20 -4.16 -29.74
CA VAL A 268 -38.41 -5.18 -30.77
C VAL A 268 -37.43 -6.34 -30.57
N PHE A 269 -36.16 -6.04 -30.43
CA PHE A 269 -35.11 -7.02 -30.14
C PHE A 269 -35.45 -7.86 -28.91
N ALA A 270 -35.81 -7.18 -27.79
CA ALA A 270 -36.13 -7.86 -26.53
C ALA A 270 -37.37 -8.76 -26.60
N SER A 271 -38.34 -8.43 -27.43
CA SER A 271 -39.55 -9.25 -27.60
C SER A 271 -39.32 -10.60 -28.30
N GLU A 272 -38.20 -10.72 -29.04
CA GLU A 272 -37.79 -11.93 -29.78
C GLU A 272 -36.81 -12.80 -29.00
N LYS A 273 -36.39 -12.39 -27.81
CA LYS A 273 -35.33 -13.01 -27.02
C LYS A 273 -35.82 -13.46 -25.64
N THR A 274 -35.13 -14.42 -25.06
CA THR A 274 -35.32 -14.78 -23.67
C THR A 274 -34.71 -13.71 -22.74
N ALA A 275 -35.21 -13.60 -21.52
CA ALA A 275 -34.69 -12.64 -20.55
C ALA A 275 -33.15 -12.81 -20.28
N GLY A 276 -32.65 -14.05 -20.30
CA GLY A 276 -31.24 -14.36 -20.18
C GLY A 276 -30.38 -13.79 -21.31
N GLU A 277 -30.83 -14.01 -22.58
CA GLU A 277 -30.16 -13.49 -23.77
C GLU A 277 -30.14 -11.95 -23.78
N VAL A 278 -31.22 -11.31 -23.34
CA VAL A 278 -31.30 -9.85 -23.22
C VAL A 278 -30.29 -9.32 -22.23
N VAL A 279 -30.18 -9.94 -21.04
CA VAL A 279 -29.21 -9.54 -20.02
C VAL A 279 -27.78 -9.77 -20.50
N GLU A 280 -27.50 -10.90 -21.15
CA GLU A 280 -26.17 -11.19 -21.71
C GLU A 280 -25.77 -10.17 -22.78
N PHE A 281 -26.69 -9.85 -23.70
CA PHE A 281 -26.48 -8.80 -24.71
C PHE A 281 -26.17 -7.43 -24.06
N LEU A 282 -26.97 -7.01 -23.09
CA LEU A 282 -26.76 -5.72 -22.40
C LEU A 282 -25.42 -5.70 -21.66
N ASN A 283 -25.04 -6.79 -20.98
CA ASN A 283 -23.76 -6.88 -20.28
C ASN A 283 -22.58 -6.80 -21.25
N LEU A 284 -22.63 -7.48 -22.39
CA LEU A 284 -21.60 -7.41 -23.41
C LEU A 284 -21.45 -5.99 -23.96
N LEU A 285 -22.56 -5.37 -24.35
CA LEU A 285 -22.58 -4.02 -24.90
C LEU A 285 -22.08 -3.00 -23.85
N PHE A 286 -22.70 -2.96 -22.68
CA PHE A 286 -22.40 -1.98 -21.66
C PHE A 286 -20.96 -2.10 -21.10
N SER A 287 -20.38 -3.28 -21.09
CA SER A 287 -18.98 -3.46 -20.65
C SER A 287 -18.00 -2.63 -21.49
N GLY A 288 -18.15 -2.63 -22.82
CA GLY A 288 -17.35 -1.79 -23.71
C GLY A 288 -17.66 -0.30 -23.56
N LEU A 289 -18.98 0.02 -23.50
CA LEU A 289 -19.41 1.43 -23.42
C LEU A 289 -19.00 2.09 -22.10
N ILE A 290 -19.05 1.39 -20.95
CA ILE A 290 -18.61 1.92 -19.65
C ILE A 290 -17.11 2.24 -19.67
N LEU A 291 -16.29 1.40 -20.33
CA LEU A 291 -14.86 1.68 -20.48
C LEU A 291 -14.62 2.99 -21.23
N CYS A 292 -15.33 3.22 -22.34
CA CYS A 292 -15.25 4.47 -23.09
C CYS A 292 -15.62 5.69 -22.22
N VAL A 293 -16.69 5.59 -21.40
CA VAL A 293 -17.09 6.66 -20.50
C VAL A 293 -15.98 6.97 -19.48
N ASN A 294 -15.41 5.93 -18.87
CA ASN A 294 -14.36 6.09 -17.86
C ASN A 294 -13.05 6.66 -18.45
N GLU A 295 -12.67 6.25 -19.65
CA GLU A 295 -11.48 6.77 -20.35
C GLU A 295 -11.57 8.27 -20.64
N HIS A 296 -12.79 8.79 -20.82
CA HIS A 296 -13.05 10.22 -21.07
C HIS A 296 -13.45 10.99 -19.80
N LYS A 297 -13.11 10.49 -18.61
CA LYS A 297 -13.39 11.12 -17.30
C LYS A 297 -14.90 11.28 -16.99
N GLY A 298 -15.77 10.55 -17.70
CA GLY A 298 -17.18 10.47 -17.38
C GLY A 298 -17.47 9.43 -16.31
N ILE A 299 -18.63 9.52 -15.71
CA ILE A 299 -19.18 8.48 -14.83
C ILE A 299 -20.55 8.05 -15.34
N VAL A 300 -20.81 6.75 -15.38
CA VAL A 300 -22.16 6.22 -15.57
C VAL A 300 -22.91 6.41 -14.25
N ASN A 301 -23.88 7.31 -14.24
CA ASN A 301 -24.65 7.64 -13.05
C ASN A 301 -25.76 6.61 -12.78
N LYS A 302 -26.51 6.23 -13.81
CA LYS A 302 -27.56 5.20 -13.69
C LYS A 302 -27.88 4.53 -15.04
N PHE A 303 -28.28 3.28 -14.96
CA PHE A 303 -28.87 2.56 -16.09
C PHE A 303 -30.37 2.81 -16.18
N LEU A 304 -30.88 2.92 -17.39
CA LEU A 304 -32.27 3.28 -17.70
C LEU A 304 -32.93 2.21 -18.57
N GLY A 305 -32.76 0.95 -18.18
CA GLY A 305 -33.18 -0.19 -18.98
C GLY A 305 -32.19 -0.49 -20.09
N ASP A 306 -32.50 -0.11 -21.30
CA ASP A 306 -31.70 -0.27 -22.51
C ASP A 306 -30.76 0.90 -22.82
N GLY A 307 -30.60 1.81 -21.88
CA GLY A 307 -29.71 2.94 -21.98
C GLY A 307 -29.07 3.30 -20.64
N PHE A 308 -28.32 4.37 -20.63
CA PHE A 308 -27.76 4.93 -19.39
C PHE A 308 -27.61 6.45 -19.46
N MET A 309 -27.50 7.02 -18.28
CA MET A 309 -27.10 8.41 -18.09
C MET A 309 -25.66 8.45 -17.62
N ALA A 310 -24.81 9.19 -18.34
CA ALA A 310 -23.44 9.51 -17.92
C ALA A 310 -23.29 11.01 -17.64
N VAL A 311 -22.36 11.35 -16.75
CA VAL A 311 -22.13 12.72 -16.30
C VAL A 311 -20.64 13.01 -16.36
N PHE A 312 -20.29 14.20 -16.83
CA PHE A 312 -18.93 14.74 -16.90
C PHE A 312 -18.87 16.02 -16.05
N GLY A 313 -17.76 16.26 -15.35
CA GLY A 313 -17.62 17.39 -14.43
C GLY A 313 -18.12 17.11 -12.99
N ALA A 314 -18.50 15.86 -12.69
CA ALA A 314 -18.84 15.39 -11.35
C ALA A 314 -18.40 13.93 -11.18
N PRO A 315 -17.98 13.51 -9.95
CA PRO A 315 -17.87 14.25 -8.71
C PRO A 315 -16.70 15.22 -8.66
N GLU A 316 -15.76 15.17 -9.58
CA GLU A 316 -14.62 16.06 -9.71
C GLU A 316 -14.88 17.13 -10.74
N ASN A 317 -14.27 18.32 -10.55
CA ASN A 317 -14.36 19.37 -11.55
C ASN A 317 -13.51 18.99 -12.78
N ASP A 318 -14.05 19.24 -13.96
CA ASP A 318 -13.35 19.06 -15.22
C ASP A 318 -13.56 20.31 -16.09
N GLU A 319 -12.49 21.01 -16.44
CA GLU A 319 -12.55 22.21 -17.29
C GLU A 319 -12.90 21.88 -18.74
N GLU A 320 -12.65 20.64 -19.17
CA GLU A 320 -12.89 20.15 -20.52
C GLU A 320 -14.14 19.25 -20.63
N LEU A 321 -15.06 19.35 -19.68
CA LEU A 321 -16.22 18.45 -19.53
C LEU A 321 -17.04 18.27 -20.84
N CYS A 322 -17.23 19.31 -21.63
CA CYS A 322 -17.98 19.23 -22.90
C CYS A 322 -17.14 18.52 -23.98
N THR A 323 -15.87 18.84 -24.08
CA THR A 323 -14.94 18.19 -25.04
C THR A 323 -14.84 16.69 -24.73
N ASN A 324 -14.63 16.35 -23.47
CA ASN A 324 -14.56 14.95 -23.02
C ASN A 324 -15.88 14.21 -23.29
N ALA A 325 -17.02 14.85 -23.06
CA ALA A 325 -18.32 14.25 -23.34
C ALA A 325 -18.54 13.97 -24.84
N VAL A 326 -18.14 14.89 -25.73
CA VAL A 326 -18.28 14.71 -27.19
C VAL A 326 -17.31 13.66 -27.72
N LEU A 327 -16.04 13.65 -27.27
CA LEU A 327 -15.07 12.62 -27.61
C LEU A 327 -15.51 11.24 -27.11
N CYS A 328 -16.09 11.18 -25.92
CA CYS A 328 -16.71 9.96 -25.40
C CYS A 328 -17.84 9.51 -26.31
N ALA A 329 -18.75 10.37 -26.70
CA ALA A 329 -19.87 10.01 -27.60
C ALA A 329 -19.37 9.43 -28.93
N GLN A 330 -18.33 10.01 -29.52
CA GLN A 330 -17.71 9.48 -30.75
C GLN A 330 -17.07 8.10 -30.51
N SER A 331 -16.38 7.92 -29.38
CA SER A 331 -15.80 6.63 -28.99
C SER A 331 -16.86 5.56 -28.75
N LEU A 332 -17.99 5.93 -28.16
CA LEU A 332 -19.15 5.02 -27.98
C LEU A 332 -19.72 4.54 -29.32
N LEU A 333 -19.88 5.45 -30.28
CA LEU A 333 -20.34 5.10 -31.63
C LEU A 333 -19.34 4.17 -32.35
N ALA A 334 -18.06 4.46 -32.25
CA ALA A 334 -17.01 3.62 -32.82
C ALA A 334 -16.96 2.23 -32.17
N GLU A 335 -17.15 2.12 -30.86
CA GLU A 335 -17.17 0.85 -30.13
C GLU A 335 -18.38 -0.01 -30.55
N VAL A 336 -19.58 0.59 -30.67
CA VAL A 336 -20.75 -0.13 -31.19
C VAL A 336 -20.51 -0.63 -32.61
N ASP A 337 -19.91 0.18 -33.47
CA ASP A 337 -19.57 -0.22 -34.84
C ASP A 337 -18.53 -1.36 -34.85
N ARG A 338 -17.55 -1.31 -33.97
CA ARG A 338 -16.56 -2.38 -33.79
C ARG A 338 -17.21 -3.71 -33.34
N LEU A 339 -18.12 -3.65 -32.35
CA LEU A 339 -18.85 -4.82 -31.86
C LEU A 339 -19.77 -5.40 -32.92
N ASN A 340 -20.44 -4.57 -33.72
CA ASN A 340 -21.26 -4.98 -34.86
C ASN A 340 -20.40 -5.68 -35.91
N LYS A 341 -19.25 -5.12 -36.31
CA LYS A 341 -18.36 -5.69 -37.33
C LYS A 341 -17.73 -7.00 -36.90
N SER A 342 -17.43 -7.16 -35.59
CA SER A 342 -16.91 -8.42 -35.07
C SER A 342 -17.96 -9.54 -34.90
N GLY A 343 -19.25 -9.22 -35.05
CA GLY A 343 -20.34 -10.16 -34.81
C GLY A 343 -20.49 -10.54 -33.33
N THR A 344 -19.88 -9.79 -32.42
CA THR A 344 -19.95 -10.06 -30.97
C THR A 344 -21.34 -9.80 -30.41
N ILE A 345 -22.07 -8.85 -31.01
CA ILE A 345 -23.44 -8.48 -30.64
C ILE A 345 -24.35 -8.53 -31.89
N ALA A 346 -25.66 -8.63 -31.66
CA ALA A 346 -26.65 -8.42 -32.73
C ALA A 346 -26.51 -6.98 -33.30
N PRO A 347 -26.83 -6.77 -34.61
CA PRO A 347 -26.72 -5.44 -35.22
C PRO A 347 -27.45 -4.39 -34.41
N THR A 348 -26.69 -3.46 -33.87
CA THR A 348 -27.17 -2.49 -32.88
C THR A 348 -26.83 -1.06 -33.32
N ARG A 349 -27.78 -0.15 -33.08
CA ARG A 349 -27.58 1.31 -33.23
C ARG A 349 -27.91 1.99 -31.92
N ILE A 350 -27.21 3.06 -31.63
CA ILE A 350 -27.45 3.89 -30.42
C ILE A 350 -27.78 5.33 -30.82
N GLY A 351 -28.45 6.03 -29.92
CA GLY A 351 -28.65 7.44 -30.01
C GLY A 351 -28.13 8.14 -28.74
N ILE A 352 -27.45 9.28 -28.92
CA ILE A 352 -26.78 9.99 -27.85
C ILE A 352 -27.23 11.45 -27.88
N GLY A 353 -27.64 11.97 -26.71
CA GLY A 353 -27.97 13.38 -26.50
C GLY A 353 -27.10 14.00 -25.42
N LEU A 354 -26.52 15.17 -25.71
CA LEU A 354 -25.64 15.88 -24.79
C LEU A 354 -26.20 17.29 -24.49
N HIS A 355 -26.19 17.64 -23.21
CA HIS A 355 -26.44 19.01 -22.75
C HIS A 355 -25.54 19.36 -21.57
N THR A 356 -25.10 20.63 -21.52
CA THR A 356 -24.32 21.19 -20.43
C THR A 356 -25.03 22.33 -19.76
N GLY A 357 -24.89 22.45 -18.45
CA GLY A 357 -25.47 23.51 -17.64
C GLY A 357 -25.28 23.26 -16.14
N PRO A 358 -25.78 24.15 -15.29
CA PRO A 358 -25.76 23.96 -13.85
C PRO A 358 -26.68 22.81 -13.43
N ALA A 359 -26.23 22.00 -12.49
CA ALA A 359 -27.03 20.96 -11.84
C ALA A 359 -26.57 20.74 -10.41
N VAL A 360 -27.50 20.31 -9.57
CA VAL A 360 -27.17 19.90 -8.18
C VAL A 360 -26.69 18.48 -8.21
N THR A 361 -25.45 18.27 -7.76
CA THR A 361 -24.83 16.95 -7.62
C THR A 361 -24.73 16.60 -6.15
N GLY A 362 -25.13 15.41 -5.76
CA GLY A 362 -25.07 15.03 -4.35
C GLY A 362 -25.80 13.74 -4.03
N ILE A 363 -25.83 13.45 -2.74
CA ILE A 363 -26.51 12.27 -2.20
C ILE A 363 -27.96 12.63 -1.89
N VAL A 364 -28.89 11.91 -2.50
CA VAL A 364 -30.32 12.07 -2.30
C VAL A 364 -30.91 10.78 -1.79
N GLY A 365 -31.83 10.85 -0.84
CA GLY A 365 -32.54 9.71 -0.27
C GLY A 365 -32.70 9.77 1.23
N SER A 366 -33.12 8.64 1.82
CA SER A 366 -33.31 8.45 3.27
C SER A 366 -32.04 7.86 3.91
N GLU A 367 -32.07 7.64 5.24
CA GLU A 367 -30.99 6.93 5.92
C GLU A 367 -30.82 5.48 5.44
N GLU A 368 -31.91 4.84 5.00
CA GLU A 368 -31.93 3.45 4.57
C GLU A 368 -31.52 3.27 3.08
N ARG A 369 -31.77 4.30 2.24
CA ARG A 369 -31.45 4.25 0.80
C ARG A 369 -30.99 5.59 0.31
N ARG A 370 -29.73 5.69 -0.06
CA ARG A 370 -29.08 6.88 -0.61
C ARG A 370 -28.49 6.60 -1.98
N GLU A 371 -28.62 7.55 -2.88
CA GLU A 371 -28.08 7.46 -4.23
C GLU A 371 -27.33 8.76 -4.55
N TYR A 372 -26.13 8.64 -5.10
CA TYR A 372 -25.44 9.80 -5.67
C TYR A 372 -26.09 10.10 -7.03
N THR A 373 -26.64 11.29 -7.15
CA THR A 373 -27.36 11.65 -8.37
C THR A 373 -27.14 13.12 -8.75
N VAL A 374 -27.53 13.44 -9.99
CA VAL A 374 -27.51 14.78 -10.56
C VAL A 374 -28.95 15.19 -10.84
N ILE A 375 -29.35 16.37 -10.35
CA ILE A 375 -30.71 16.87 -10.47
C ILE A 375 -30.66 18.27 -11.03
N GLY A 376 -31.53 18.57 -12.02
CA GLY A 376 -31.69 19.89 -12.62
C GLY A 376 -32.30 19.81 -14.01
N ASP A 377 -32.68 20.98 -14.53
CA ASP A 377 -33.20 21.09 -15.90
C ASP A 377 -32.21 20.62 -16.95
N THR A 378 -30.91 20.73 -16.66
CA THR A 378 -29.82 20.20 -17.47
C THR A 378 -30.00 18.72 -17.77
N VAL A 379 -30.39 17.91 -16.77
CA VAL A 379 -30.62 16.46 -16.91
C VAL A 379 -31.84 16.21 -17.81
N ASN A 380 -32.92 16.94 -17.57
CA ASN A 380 -34.16 16.79 -18.34
C ASN A 380 -33.97 17.18 -19.83
N LEU A 381 -33.22 18.24 -20.09
CA LEU A 381 -32.97 18.70 -21.45
C LEU A 381 -32.05 17.70 -22.21
N ALA A 382 -31.00 17.15 -21.55
CA ALA A 382 -30.17 16.12 -22.15
C ALA A 382 -30.97 14.88 -22.58
N ALA A 383 -31.90 14.40 -21.73
CA ALA A 383 -32.78 13.31 -22.05
C ALA A 383 -33.68 13.57 -23.26
N ARG A 384 -34.20 14.81 -23.39
CA ARG A 384 -35.05 15.19 -24.53
C ARG A 384 -34.25 15.35 -25.81
N ILE A 385 -32.98 15.78 -25.74
CA ILE A 385 -32.08 15.85 -26.89
C ILE A 385 -31.78 14.42 -27.38
N GLU A 386 -31.57 13.46 -26.48
CA GLU A 386 -31.44 12.06 -26.90
C GLU A 386 -32.67 11.58 -27.66
N GLN A 387 -33.88 11.80 -27.13
CA GLN A 387 -35.13 11.41 -27.81
C GLN A 387 -35.30 12.10 -29.21
N ALA A 388 -34.84 13.33 -29.36
CA ALA A 388 -34.88 14.04 -30.63
C ALA A 388 -33.98 13.40 -31.71
N THR A 389 -32.96 12.62 -31.32
CA THR A 389 -32.13 11.88 -32.28
C THR A 389 -32.97 10.94 -33.15
N LYS A 390 -34.09 10.39 -32.62
CA LYS A 390 -35.04 9.54 -33.38
C LYS A 390 -35.74 10.35 -34.47
N GLN A 391 -36.13 11.59 -34.16
CA GLN A 391 -36.81 12.48 -35.09
C GLN A 391 -35.89 12.89 -36.25
N PHE A 392 -34.64 13.23 -35.93
CA PHE A 392 -33.64 13.65 -36.92
C PHE A 392 -32.86 12.52 -37.56
N ARG A 393 -33.15 11.26 -37.22
CA ARG A 393 -32.50 10.04 -37.74
C ARG A 393 -30.97 10.14 -37.66
N CYS A 394 -30.47 10.60 -36.53
CA CYS A 394 -29.03 10.75 -36.27
C CYS A 394 -28.61 10.03 -35.00
N SER A 395 -27.31 9.84 -34.82
CA SER A 395 -26.76 9.11 -33.69
C SER A 395 -26.31 10.03 -32.55
N LEU A 396 -25.96 11.28 -32.85
CA LEU A 396 -25.46 12.25 -31.86
C LEU A 396 -26.01 13.63 -32.07
N LEU A 397 -26.71 14.13 -31.06
CA LEU A 397 -27.18 15.51 -30.97
C LEU A 397 -26.60 16.19 -29.73
N VAL A 398 -26.24 17.47 -29.91
CA VAL A 398 -25.79 18.32 -28.81
C VAL A 398 -26.56 19.62 -28.77
N SER A 399 -26.72 20.19 -27.57
CA SER A 399 -27.29 21.52 -27.42
C SER A 399 -26.34 22.64 -27.86
N GLN A 400 -26.87 23.82 -28.12
CA GLN A 400 -26.08 25.03 -28.36
C GLN A 400 -25.03 25.26 -27.25
N ALA A 401 -25.39 25.06 -25.99
CA ALA A 401 -24.49 25.26 -24.87
C ALA A 401 -23.27 24.30 -24.91
N VAL A 402 -23.44 23.04 -25.33
CA VAL A 402 -22.33 22.13 -25.58
C VAL A 402 -21.52 22.60 -26.79
N TRP A 403 -22.18 22.91 -27.90
CA TRP A 403 -21.51 23.34 -29.15
C TRP A 403 -20.63 24.57 -28.95
N GLU A 404 -21.13 25.59 -28.20
CA GLU A 404 -20.37 26.79 -27.90
C GLU A 404 -19.17 26.58 -26.98
N ALA A 405 -19.21 25.54 -26.15
CA ALA A 405 -18.12 25.16 -25.26
C ALA A 405 -17.02 24.32 -25.94
N LEU A 406 -17.25 23.84 -27.18
CA LEU A 406 -16.26 23.07 -27.93
C LEU A 406 -15.21 23.96 -28.58
N PRO A 407 -13.95 23.46 -28.75
CA PRO A 407 -12.95 24.16 -29.58
C PRO A 407 -13.42 24.27 -31.03
N LYS A 408 -13.47 25.51 -31.56
CA LYS A 408 -14.13 25.85 -32.82
C LYS A 408 -13.58 25.18 -34.09
N GLU A 409 -12.39 24.61 -34.05
CA GLU A 409 -11.74 24.02 -35.22
C GLU A 409 -11.65 22.48 -35.15
N THR A 410 -12.17 21.86 -34.10
CA THR A 410 -11.96 20.44 -33.85
C THR A 410 -13.15 19.56 -34.22
N PHE A 411 -14.35 20.14 -34.22
CA PHE A 411 -15.58 19.38 -34.44
C PHE A 411 -16.40 19.99 -35.60
N GLU A 412 -16.90 19.09 -36.44
CA GLU A 412 -17.83 19.47 -37.50
C GLU A 412 -19.27 19.15 -37.03
N GLY A 413 -20.21 20.03 -37.33
CA GLY A 413 -21.62 19.83 -36.93
C GLY A 413 -22.59 20.57 -37.83
N GLU A 414 -23.74 19.97 -38.08
CA GLU A 414 -24.85 20.52 -38.81
C GLU A 414 -25.79 21.28 -37.85
N ASP A 415 -26.04 22.56 -38.07
CA ASP A 415 -26.96 23.33 -37.26
C ASP A 415 -28.42 23.04 -37.70
N LEU A 416 -29.17 22.43 -36.80
CA LEU A 416 -30.59 22.09 -37.05
C LEU A 416 -31.56 23.24 -36.70
N GLY A 417 -31.04 24.40 -36.22
CA GLY A 417 -31.82 25.51 -35.79
C GLY A 417 -32.58 25.28 -34.48
N MET A 418 -33.67 26.02 -34.29
CA MET A 418 -34.53 25.95 -33.10
C MET A 418 -35.52 24.79 -33.23
N VAL A 419 -35.40 23.85 -32.33
CA VAL A 419 -36.18 22.58 -32.31
C VAL A 419 -37.12 22.60 -31.09
N GLU A 420 -38.39 22.33 -31.32
CA GLU A 420 -39.36 22.10 -30.24
C GLU A 420 -39.17 20.69 -29.66
N LEU A 421 -38.83 20.61 -28.38
CA LEU A 421 -38.65 19.36 -27.66
C LEU A 421 -39.93 19.07 -26.85
N LYS A 422 -40.43 17.85 -26.96
CA LYS A 422 -41.66 17.41 -26.29
C LYS A 422 -41.67 17.72 -24.79
N GLY A 423 -42.60 18.53 -24.33
CA GLY A 423 -42.78 18.88 -22.91
C GLY A 423 -41.73 19.90 -22.38
N GLN A 424 -41.03 20.62 -23.23
CA GLN A 424 -40.29 21.82 -22.90
C GLN A 424 -41.06 23.05 -23.40
N GLY A 425 -41.15 24.07 -22.54
CA GLY A 425 -41.90 25.29 -22.91
C GLY A 425 -41.15 26.24 -23.85
N LYS A 426 -39.86 25.95 -24.15
CA LYS A 426 -39.01 26.76 -25.04
C LYS A 426 -38.28 25.89 -26.03
N PRO A 427 -38.19 26.28 -27.31
CA PRO A 427 -37.38 25.58 -28.29
C PRO A 427 -35.89 25.66 -27.95
N ALA A 428 -35.15 24.62 -28.25
CA ALA A 428 -33.69 24.54 -28.06
C ALA A 428 -32.99 24.50 -29.42
N ARG A 429 -31.87 25.23 -29.57
CA ARG A 429 -31.01 25.10 -30.76
C ARG A 429 -30.13 23.86 -30.63
N LEU A 430 -30.16 23.01 -31.63
CA LEU A 430 -29.48 21.73 -31.65
C LEU A 430 -28.49 21.66 -32.80
N PHE A 431 -27.44 20.87 -32.59
CA PHE A 431 -26.39 20.56 -33.57
C PHE A 431 -26.24 19.05 -33.70
N LYS A 432 -26.21 18.59 -34.95
CA LYS A 432 -25.98 17.19 -35.26
C LYS A 432 -24.47 16.98 -35.54
N LEU A 433 -23.87 16.05 -34.84
CA LEU A 433 -22.44 15.69 -34.98
C LEU A 433 -22.23 14.29 -35.60
N ALA A 434 -23.25 13.42 -35.58
CA ALA A 434 -23.22 12.08 -36.24
C ALA A 434 -24.64 11.54 -36.47
#